data_6fc416991769780700ecd7e818c5deb8
#
_entry.id   6fc416991769780700ecd7e818c5deb8
#
_cell.length_a   1.000
_cell.length_b   1.000
_cell.length_c   1.000
_cell.angle_alpha   90.00
_cell.angle_beta   90.00
_cell.angle_gamma   90.00
#
_symmetry.space_group_name_H-M   'P 1'
#
loop_
_entity.id
_entity.type
_entity.pdbx_description
1 polymer ?
#
loop_
_entity_poly.entity_id
_entity_poly.type
_entity_poly.pdbx_seq_one_letter_code
_entity_poly.pdbx_strand_id
1 'polypeptide(L)'
;LFCPFSVTLYVEAKEWEEAFNLAEKYPEYREHIYVPYAKWLAESDKFVEAQKAFHKAGRPDEAFKVLNELTLNAVNESRFDDASYYYWILSNQYIDLAREAIEEKEFENLSKFHEFQTKANMYYAYHTIQRYTDEPFTSYMPEALFNISRYLMHELGQQENPKGVPKGVSRFAVLYALAKQSRNLGAYKLARHVLEKIQGLVIPKKFRENVDLATLMIRAKPYYDNEELLTMCYRCSTTNPLYNPRGGNRCNNCGQPFVHSFVSFEILPLVEFQLVNIYTLDGSIIVSTWSFLFQDDGISDKEAMMLIESSATSKKSNDQPVKEDILSMDEESSSSDPFGQKLFSFQQDGDIFEPVVVGRSALATMQPGEVIVAKWNKPLRYQYFRNLLPDMSVTKCETCNKMFHTDDYELQLLQKGHCPFCRAPAHFANRENNKIPLEFND
;
A
#
# COMPACT_ATOMS: atom_id res chain seq x y z
N LEU A 1 -40.63 -7.44 33.64
CA LEU A 1 -39.80 -7.54 34.85
C LEU A 1 -38.78 -8.70 34.85
N PHE A 2 -38.82 -9.63 33.88
CA PHE A 2 -37.93 -10.82 33.82
C PHE A 2 -36.68 -10.61 32.97
N CYS A 3 -36.60 -9.64 32.07
CA CYS A 3 -35.53 -9.50 31.10
C CYS A 3 -34.13 -9.16 31.67
N PRO A 4 -33.91 -8.18 32.57
CA PRO A 4 -32.55 -7.83 32.97
C PRO A 4 -31.87 -8.93 33.81
N PHE A 5 -32.64 -9.68 34.61
CA PHE A 5 -32.09 -10.76 35.43
C PHE A 5 -31.70 -11.98 34.58
N SER A 6 -32.49 -12.29 33.54
CA SER A 6 -32.15 -13.38 32.62
C SER A 6 -30.87 -13.09 31.80
N VAL A 7 -30.70 -11.85 31.38
CA VAL A 7 -29.47 -11.43 30.66
C VAL A 7 -28.22 -11.62 31.50
N THR A 8 -28.24 -11.14 32.75
CA THR A 8 -27.11 -11.31 33.68
C THR A 8 -26.81 -12.78 33.95
N LEU A 9 -27.85 -13.61 34.12
CA LEU A 9 -27.66 -15.03 34.38
C LEU A 9 -27.01 -15.75 33.20
N TYR A 10 -27.47 -15.52 31.96
CA TYR A 10 -26.85 -16.15 30.77
C TYR A 10 -25.42 -15.67 30.53
N VAL A 11 -25.15 -14.39 30.76
CA VAL A 11 -23.78 -13.83 30.67
C VAL A 11 -22.84 -14.43 31.72
N GLU A 12 -23.29 -14.58 32.97
CA GLU A 12 -22.50 -15.22 34.05
C GLU A 12 -22.29 -16.71 33.79
N ALA A 13 -23.31 -17.39 33.25
CA ALA A 13 -23.22 -18.80 32.87
C ALA A 13 -22.41 -19.03 31.60
N LYS A 14 -22.00 -17.97 30.87
CA LYS A 14 -21.32 -18.01 29.56
C LYS A 14 -22.11 -18.77 28.48
N GLU A 15 -23.45 -18.76 28.58
CA GLU A 15 -24.36 -19.32 27.57
C GLU A 15 -24.66 -18.25 26.53
N TRP A 16 -23.71 -18.05 25.59
CA TRP A 16 -23.71 -16.93 24.65
C TRP A 16 -24.85 -17.04 23.61
N GLU A 17 -25.21 -18.25 23.15
CA GLU A 17 -26.26 -18.44 22.16
C GLU A 17 -27.62 -17.93 22.68
N GLU A 18 -27.98 -18.30 23.92
CA GLU A 18 -29.19 -17.84 24.56
C GLU A 18 -29.18 -16.34 24.84
N ALA A 19 -28.00 -15.82 25.23
CA ALA A 19 -27.82 -14.38 25.43
C ALA A 19 -28.03 -13.61 24.10
N PHE A 20 -27.53 -14.10 22.97
CA PHE A 20 -27.73 -13.47 21.66
C PHE A 20 -29.17 -13.50 21.20
N ASN A 21 -29.87 -14.59 21.41
CA ASN A 21 -31.30 -14.68 21.13
C ASN A 21 -32.10 -13.60 21.90
N LEU A 22 -31.68 -13.28 23.11
CA LEU A 22 -32.26 -12.18 23.89
C LEU A 22 -31.87 -10.80 23.35
N ALA A 23 -30.60 -10.62 22.87
CA ALA A 23 -30.14 -9.38 22.28
C ALA A 23 -30.88 -9.04 20.97
N GLU A 24 -31.34 -10.04 20.21
CA GLU A 24 -32.13 -9.85 18.99
C GLU A 24 -33.55 -9.41 19.34
N LYS A 25 -34.16 -10.03 20.36
CA LYS A 25 -35.51 -9.68 20.81
C LYS A 25 -35.58 -8.32 21.51
N TYR A 26 -34.54 -7.96 22.22
CA TYR A 26 -34.47 -6.74 23.04
C TYR A 26 -33.19 -5.95 22.77
N PRO A 27 -33.20 -5.07 21.75
CA PRO A 27 -32.02 -4.29 21.35
C PRO A 27 -31.40 -3.43 22.46
N GLU A 28 -32.20 -3.08 23.49
CA GLU A 28 -31.74 -2.28 24.64
C GLU A 28 -30.64 -2.99 25.46
N TYR A 29 -30.61 -4.32 25.44
CA TYR A 29 -29.65 -5.12 26.20
C TYR A 29 -28.41 -5.54 25.40
N ARG A 30 -28.28 -5.13 24.13
CA ARG A 30 -27.14 -5.47 23.28
C ARG A 30 -25.81 -5.15 23.94
N GLU A 31 -25.67 -3.96 24.49
CA GLU A 31 -24.44 -3.55 25.17
C GLU A 31 -24.12 -4.46 26.36
N HIS A 32 -25.09 -4.80 27.18
CA HIS A 32 -24.94 -5.64 28.36
C HIS A 32 -24.56 -7.09 28.04
N ILE A 33 -24.78 -7.55 26.81
CA ILE A 33 -24.44 -8.91 26.36
C ILE A 33 -23.12 -8.89 25.58
N TYR A 34 -22.99 -8.01 24.60
CA TYR A 34 -21.82 -8.01 23.72
C TYR A 34 -20.55 -7.48 24.38
N VAL A 35 -20.61 -6.60 25.39
CA VAL A 35 -19.40 -6.13 26.10
C VAL A 35 -18.76 -7.24 26.93
N PRO A 36 -19.49 -8.00 27.80
CA PRO A 36 -18.89 -9.15 28.50
C PRO A 36 -18.41 -10.26 27.56
N TYR A 37 -19.16 -10.51 26.47
CA TYR A 37 -18.75 -11.48 25.45
C TYR A 37 -17.44 -11.08 24.79
N ALA A 38 -17.29 -9.81 24.40
CA ALA A 38 -16.08 -9.31 23.80
C ALA A 38 -14.87 -9.39 24.77
N LYS A 39 -15.10 -9.10 26.07
CA LYS A 39 -14.06 -9.28 27.09
C LYS A 39 -13.63 -10.73 27.25
N TRP A 40 -14.60 -11.64 27.28
CA TRP A 40 -14.32 -13.07 27.35
C TRP A 40 -13.57 -13.59 26.10
N LEU A 41 -13.92 -13.08 24.90
CA LEU A 41 -13.16 -13.39 23.69
C LEU A 41 -11.74 -12.84 23.73
N ALA A 42 -11.54 -11.62 24.24
CA ALA A 42 -10.22 -11.04 24.42
C ALA A 42 -9.37 -11.83 25.41
N GLU A 43 -9.95 -12.29 26.51
CA GLU A 43 -9.29 -13.20 27.49
C GLU A 43 -8.95 -14.57 26.89
N SER A 44 -9.71 -14.99 25.85
CA SER A 44 -9.49 -16.26 25.13
C SER A 44 -8.59 -16.10 23.89
N ASP A 45 -7.86 -14.98 23.76
CA ASP A 45 -7.00 -14.61 22.62
C ASP A 45 -7.70 -14.52 21.25
N LYS A 46 -9.04 -14.46 21.24
CA LYS A 46 -9.85 -14.30 20.03
C LYS A 46 -10.14 -12.81 19.72
N PHE A 47 -9.09 -12.03 19.55
CA PHE A 47 -9.18 -10.57 19.48
C PHE A 47 -9.93 -10.02 18.26
N VAL A 48 -9.89 -10.69 17.10
CA VAL A 48 -10.63 -10.29 15.91
C VAL A 48 -12.15 -10.40 16.14
N GLU A 49 -12.57 -11.48 16.80
CA GLU A 49 -13.97 -11.69 17.16
C GLU A 49 -14.39 -10.73 18.29
N ALA A 50 -13.50 -10.49 19.27
CA ALA A 50 -13.70 -9.48 20.31
C ALA A 50 -13.95 -8.09 19.75
N GLN A 51 -13.14 -7.66 18.77
CA GLN A 51 -13.33 -6.38 18.10
C GLN A 51 -14.71 -6.28 17.44
N LYS A 52 -15.11 -7.33 16.69
CA LYS A 52 -16.45 -7.36 16.06
C LYS A 52 -17.57 -7.29 17.10
N ALA A 53 -17.40 -7.96 18.24
CA ALA A 53 -18.36 -7.94 19.32
C ALA A 53 -18.46 -6.54 19.99
N PHE A 54 -17.35 -5.83 20.21
CA PHE A 54 -17.36 -4.45 20.70
C PHE A 54 -18.03 -3.48 19.72
N HIS A 55 -17.81 -3.66 18.41
CA HIS A 55 -18.53 -2.88 17.41
C HIS A 55 -20.05 -3.13 17.44
N LYS A 56 -20.47 -4.40 17.59
CA LYS A 56 -21.89 -4.75 17.75
C LYS A 56 -22.48 -4.20 19.06
N ALA A 57 -21.67 -4.03 20.09
CA ALA A 57 -22.06 -3.39 21.35
C ALA A 57 -22.21 -1.87 21.24
N GLY A 58 -21.79 -1.25 20.14
CA GLY A 58 -21.76 0.22 19.99
C GLY A 58 -20.63 0.88 20.79
N ARG A 59 -19.57 0.14 21.16
CA ARG A 59 -18.40 0.63 21.89
C ARG A 59 -17.11 0.57 21.06
N PRO A 60 -16.98 1.43 20.03
CA PRO A 60 -15.81 1.44 19.16
C PRO A 60 -14.51 1.78 19.91
N ASP A 61 -14.57 2.59 20.98
CA ASP A 61 -13.40 2.96 21.78
C ASP A 61 -12.76 1.77 22.51
N GLU A 62 -13.57 0.84 23.01
CA GLU A 62 -13.07 -0.40 23.63
C GLU A 62 -12.50 -1.35 22.59
N ALA A 63 -13.16 -1.48 21.43
CA ALA A 63 -12.64 -2.23 20.29
C ALA A 63 -11.26 -1.74 19.85
N PHE A 64 -11.09 -0.42 19.80
CA PHE A 64 -9.83 0.23 19.46
C PHE A 64 -8.72 -0.08 20.47
N LYS A 65 -9.02 -0.02 21.78
CA LYS A 65 -8.04 -0.36 22.82
C LYS A 65 -7.57 -1.80 22.74
N VAL A 66 -8.51 -2.74 22.58
CA VAL A 66 -8.20 -4.16 22.43
C VAL A 66 -7.33 -4.42 21.19
N LEU A 67 -7.65 -3.79 20.06
CA LEU A 67 -6.85 -3.94 18.84
C LEU A 67 -5.45 -3.36 19.01
N ASN A 68 -5.31 -2.23 19.72
CA ASN A 68 -4.01 -1.63 19.99
C ASN A 68 -3.14 -2.52 20.91
N GLU A 69 -3.74 -3.10 21.96
CA GLU A 69 -3.05 -4.06 22.83
C GLU A 69 -2.61 -5.31 22.07
N LEU A 70 -3.50 -5.85 21.22
CA LEU A 70 -3.18 -6.98 20.34
C LEU A 70 -2.00 -6.68 19.41
N THR A 71 -2.02 -5.48 18.81
CA THR A 71 -0.95 -5.03 17.92
C THR A 71 0.39 -4.97 18.66
N LEU A 72 0.39 -4.41 19.89
CA LEU A 72 1.59 -4.34 20.72
C LEU A 72 2.08 -5.73 21.13
N ASN A 73 1.18 -6.66 21.43
CA ASN A 73 1.53 -8.04 21.77
C ASN A 73 2.14 -8.76 20.56
N ALA A 74 1.55 -8.61 19.36
CA ALA A 74 2.11 -9.17 18.14
C ALA A 74 3.54 -8.67 17.85
N VAL A 75 3.79 -7.37 18.08
CA VAL A 75 5.14 -6.79 17.95
C VAL A 75 6.10 -7.35 18.99
N ASN A 76 5.67 -7.49 20.26
CA ASN A 76 6.50 -8.03 21.34
C ASN A 76 6.88 -9.50 21.11
N GLU A 77 5.96 -10.27 20.51
CA GLU A 77 6.16 -11.69 20.16
C GLU A 77 6.86 -11.87 18.81
N SER A 78 7.27 -10.78 18.16
CA SER A 78 7.93 -10.78 16.85
C SER A 78 7.09 -11.40 15.73
N ARG A 79 5.77 -11.38 15.86
CA ARG A 79 4.80 -11.77 14.81
C ARG A 79 4.51 -10.57 13.90
N PHE A 80 5.49 -10.18 13.08
CA PHE A 80 5.41 -8.94 12.29
C PHE A 80 4.40 -8.99 11.14
N ASP A 81 4.06 -10.18 10.63
CA ASP A 81 2.98 -10.35 9.65
C ASP A 81 1.62 -9.98 10.26
N ASP A 82 1.35 -10.46 11.48
CA ASP A 82 0.14 -10.11 12.22
C ASP A 82 0.14 -8.63 12.63
N ALA A 83 1.27 -8.13 13.10
CA ALA A 83 1.43 -6.72 13.46
C ALA A 83 1.14 -5.79 12.28
N SER A 84 1.63 -6.13 11.08
CA SER A 84 1.34 -5.40 9.84
C SER A 84 -0.16 -5.33 9.57
N TYR A 85 -0.85 -6.45 9.65
CA TYR A 85 -2.28 -6.57 9.43
C TYR A 85 -3.09 -5.75 10.45
N TYR A 86 -2.74 -5.82 11.75
CA TYR A 86 -3.43 -5.06 12.79
C TYR A 86 -3.19 -3.56 12.68
N TYR A 87 -1.97 -3.12 12.34
CA TYR A 87 -1.70 -1.71 12.07
C TYR A 87 -2.48 -1.20 10.85
N TRP A 88 -2.66 -2.02 9.82
CA TRP A 88 -3.50 -1.67 8.68
C TRP A 88 -4.98 -1.51 9.09
N ILE A 89 -5.52 -2.40 9.93
CA ILE A 89 -6.89 -2.25 10.46
C ILE A 89 -7.00 -0.97 11.29
N LEU A 90 -6.04 -0.70 12.20
CA LEU A 90 -5.99 0.53 12.99
C LEU A 90 -5.98 1.78 12.09
N SER A 91 -5.21 1.77 11.00
CA SER A 91 -5.17 2.89 10.07
C SER A 91 -6.55 3.15 9.45
N ASN A 92 -7.27 2.11 9.03
CA ASN A 92 -8.62 2.26 8.48
C ASN A 92 -9.61 2.83 9.50
N GLN A 93 -9.52 2.43 10.77
CA GLN A 93 -10.36 3.00 11.82
C GLN A 93 -10.10 4.51 12.02
N TYR A 94 -8.86 4.97 11.86
CA TYR A 94 -8.56 6.41 11.91
C TYR A 94 -9.14 7.19 10.73
N ILE A 95 -9.29 6.59 9.53
CA ILE A 95 -10.04 7.24 8.43
C ILE A 95 -11.51 7.39 8.80
N ASP A 96 -12.12 6.36 9.38
CA ASP A 96 -13.53 6.41 9.79
C ASP A 96 -13.75 7.47 10.87
N LEU A 97 -12.83 7.56 11.86
CA LEU A 97 -12.84 8.61 12.86
C LEU A 97 -12.61 10.01 12.27
N ALA A 98 -11.75 10.14 11.25
CA ALA A 98 -11.51 11.41 10.57
C ALA A 98 -12.76 11.89 9.82
N ARG A 99 -13.54 10.97 9.22
CA ARG A 99 -14.79 11.29 8.52
C ARG A 99 -15.87 11.86 9.45
N GLU A 100 -15.88 11.44 10.71
CA GLU A 100 -16.88 11.87 11.71
C GLU A 100 -16.41 13.06 12.54
N ALA A 101 -15.14 13.47 12.41
CA ALA A 101 -14.53 14.51 13.23
C ALA A 101 -14.76 15.93 12.68
N ILE A 102 -14.66 16.91 13.57
CA ILE A 102 -14.61 18.34 13.25
C ILE A 102 -13.18 18.67 12.79
N GLU A 103 -13.01 19.65 11.90
CA GLU A 103 -11.79 20.01 11.17
C GLU A 103 -10.44 19.89 11.92
N GLU A 104 -10.36 20.34 13.18
CA GLU A 104 -9.11 20.25 13.97
C GLU A 104 -8.69 18.80 14.28
N LYS A 105 -9.66 17.93 14.61
CA LYS A 105 -9.42 16.52 14.89
C LYS A 105 -9.25 15.69 13.63
N GLU A 106 -9.80 16.13 12.51
CA GLU A 106 -9.63 15.50 11.21
C GLU A 106 -8.15 15.45 10.84
N PHE A 107 -7.43 16.56 10.93
CA PHE A 107 -6.00 16.60 10.61
C PHE A 107 -5.16 15.70 11.53
N GLU A 108 -5.44 15.67 12.83
CA GLU A 108 -4.76 14.76 13.77
C GLU A 108 -5.00 13.29 13.41
N ASN A 109 -6.25 12.92 13.12
CA ASN A 109 -6.62 11.56 12.75
C ASN A 109 -5.98 11.15 11.41
N LEU A 110 -5.91 12.04 10.42
CA LEU A 110 -5.21 11.80 9.16
C LEU A 110 -3.70 11.61 9.36
N SER A 111 -3.08 12.39 10.23
CA SER A 111 -1.66 12.21 10.58
C SER A 111 -1.42 10.83 11.21
N LYS A 112 -2.28 10.41 12.14
CA LYS A 112 -2.20 9.06 12.73
C LYS A 112 -2.46 7.95 11.70
N PHE A 113 -3.41 8.15 10.79
CA PHE A 113 -3.64 7.23 9.68
C PHE A 113 -2.35 7.00 8.89
N HIS A 114 -1.67 8.06 8.45
CA HIS A 114 -0.43 7.94 7.70
C HIS A 114 0.69 7.27 8.52
N GLU A 115 0.80 7.60 9.81
CA GLU A 115 1.77 6.96 10.70
C GLU A 115 1.53 5.45 10.82
N PHE A 116 0.29 5.04 11.08
CA PHE A 116 -0.04 3.61 11.22
C PHE A 116 0.06 2.86 9.89
N GLN A 117 -0.29 3.50 8.77
CA GLN A 117 -0.12 2.91 7.45
C GLN A 117 1.37 2.70 7.11
N THR A 118 2.22 3.67 7.45
CA THR A 118 3.67 3.53 7.28
C THR A 118 4.22 2.39 8.15
N LYS A 119 3.79 2.29 9.42
CA LYS A 119 4.17 1.17 10.30
C LYS A 119 3.71 -0.16 9.74
N ALA A 120 2.48 -0.27 9.23
CA ALA A 120 1.97 -1.47 8.60
C ALA A 120 2.84 -1.91 7.42
N ASN A 121 3.19 -0.97 6.52
CA ASN A 121 4.07 -1.24 5.39
C ASN A 121 5.46 -1.71 5.84
N MET A 122 6.03 -1.07 6.86
CA MET A 122 7.36 -1.40 7.38
C MET A 122 7.38 -2.79 8.04
N TYR A 123 6.38 -3.14 8.84
CA TYR A 123 6.31 -4.47 9.46
C TYR A 123 6.08 -5.56 8.42
N TYR A 124 5.25 -5.30 7.40
CA TYR A 124 5.04 -6.21 6.29
C TYR A 124 6.35 -6.53 5.56
N ALA A 125 7.09 -5.49 5.19
CA ALA A 125 8.39 -5.65 4.56
C ALA A 125 9.42 -6.33 5.49
N TYR A 126 9.44 -5.96 6.78
CA TYR A 126 10.38 -6.48 7.75
C TYR A 126 10.15 -7.96 8.08
N HIS A 127 8.92 -8.45 8.04
CA HIS A 127 8.61 -9.87 8.24
C HIS A 127 9.45 -10.77 7.32
N THR A 128 9.57 -10.41 6.03
CA THR A 128 10.39 -11.16 5.07
C THR A 128 11.88 -11.16 5.45
N ILE A 129 12.41 -10.02 5.89
CA ILE A 129 13.80 -9.90 6.32
C ILE A 129 14.07 -10.71 7.59
N GLN A 130 13.16 -10.67 8.56
CA GLN A 130 13.26 -11.48 9.76
C GLN A 130 13.33 -12.97 9.44
N ARG A 131 12.40 -13.47 8.63
CA ARG A 131 12.39 -14.87 8.21
C ARG A 131 13.68 -15.25 7.49
N TYR A 132 14.19 -14.40 6.63
CA TYR A 132 15.46 -14.64 5.94
C TYR A 132 16.66 -14.70 6.90
N THR A 133 16.68 -13.92 8.00
CA THR A 133 17.78 -13.90 8.97
C THR A 133 17.69 -15.01 10.01
N ASP A 134 16.50 -15.44 10.36
CA ASP A 134 16.25 -16.38 11.44
C ASP A 134 16.07 -17.83 10.95
N GLU A 135 15.49 -18.01 9.76
CA GLU A 135 15.23 -19.31 9.17
C GLU A 135 16.32 -19.67 8.14
N PRO A 136 17.17 -20.68 8.38
CA PRO A 136 18.35 -20.95 7.52
C PRO A 136 18.00 -21.53 6.15
N PHE A 137 16.80 -22.09 5.98
CA PHE A 137 16.39 -22.82 4.77
C PHE A 137 15.29 -22.14 3.95
N THR A 138 14.98 -20.86 4.22
CA THR A 138 14.02 -20.13 3.41
C THR A 138 14.65 -19.73 2.08
N SER A 139 13.98 -20.06 0.99
CA SER A 139 14.36 -19.66 -0.36
C SER A 139 13.60 -18.37 -0.72
N TYR A 140 14.34 -17.28 -0.85
CA TYR A 140 13.81 -16.01 -1.38
C TYR A 140 14.61 -15.60 -2.61
N MET A 141 13.95 -14.92 -3.56
CA MET A 141 14.64 -14.32 -4.71
C MET A 141 15.57 -13.22 -4.23
N PRO A 142 16.84 -13.20 -4.68
CA PRO A 142 17.83 -12.19 -4.27
C PRO A 142 17.37 -10.76 -4.57
N GLU A 143 16.73 -10.55 -5.73
CA GLU A 143 16.19 -9.27 -6.17
C GLU A 143 15.09 -8.76 -5.24
N ALA A 144 14.15 -9.62 -4.86
CA ALA A 144 13.08 -9.25 -3.94
C ALA A 144 13.63 -8.85 -2.56
N LEU A 145 14.57 -9.65 -2.01
CA LEU A 145 15.23 -9.31 -0.74
C LEU A 145 16.02 -7.99 -0.83
N PHE A 146 16.67 -7.75 -1.97
CA PHE A 146 17.40 -6.51 -2.22
C PHE A 146 16.44 -5.31 -2.22
N ASN A 147 15.34 -5.38 -2.97
CA ASN A 147 14.34 -4.32 -3.06
C ASN A 147 13.67 -4.04 -1.71
N ILE A 148 13.23 -5.09 -0.99
CA ILE A 148 12.65 -4.99 0.36
C ILE A 148 13.63 -4.33 1.33
N SER A 149 14.87 -4.79 1.36
CA SER A 149 15.89 -4.26 2.27
C SER A 149 16.24 -2.80 1.94
N ARG A 150 16.27 -2.44 0.64
CA ARG A 150 16.50 -1.08 0.17
C ARG A 150 15.34 -0.16 0.56
N TYR A 151 14.09 -0.58 0.35
CA TYR A 151 12.91 0.13 0.79
C TYR A 151 12.96 0.42 2.29
N LEU A 152 13.20 -0.61 3.10
CA LEU A 152 13.32 -0.45 4.56
C LEU A 152 14.48 0.45 4.98
N MET A 153 15.61 0.38 4.29
CA MET A 153 16.74 1.28 4.59
C MET A 153 16.37 2.76 4.36
N HIS A 154 15.60 3.06 3.30
CA HIS A 154 15.14 4.41 3.02
C HIS A 154 14.12 4.88 4.06
N GLU A 155 13.13 4.05 4.41
CA GLU A 155 12.11 4.39 5.43
C GLU A 155 12.74 4.60 6.82
N LEU A 156 13.67 3.72 7.21
CA LEU A 156 14.40 3.84 8.47
C LEU A 156 15.42 5.01 8.49
N GLY A 157 15.88 5.44 7.31
CA GLY A 157 16.79 6.56 7.15
C GLY A 157 16.13 7.92 7.23
N GLN A 158 14.88 8.05 6.78
CA GLN A 158 14.09 9.29 6.90
C GLN A 158 13.73 9.63 8.34
N GLN A 159 13.67 8.62 9.20
CA GLN A 159 13.42 8.78 10.63
C GLN A 159 14.72 9.04 11.38
N GLU A 160 15.25 10.26 11.29
CA GLU A 160 16.48 10.68 11.97
C GLU A 160 16.39 10.59 13.51
N ASN A 161 15.18 10.58 14.06
CA ASN A 161 14.95 10.40 15.49
C ASN A 161 15.01 8.90 15.87
N PRO A 162 15.81 8.52 16.89
CA PRO A 162 15.83 7.14 17.39
C PRO A 162 14.46 6.66 17.91
N LYS A 163 13.52 7.58 18.19
CA LYS A 163 12.13 7.29 18.53
C LYS A 163 11.26 6.88 17.34
N GLY A 164 11.72 7.12 16.10
CA GLY A 164 10.96 6.82 14.88
C GLY A 164 11.05 5.39 14.39
N VAL A 165 12.04 4.59 14.86
CA VAL A 165 12.14 3.19 14.44
C VAL A 165 11.04 2.37 15.11
N PRO A 166 10.21 1.66 14.33
CA PRO A 166 9.18 0.80 14.90
C PRO A 166 9.80 -0.22 15.84
N LYS A 167 9.13 -0.47 16.98
CA LYS A 167 9.59 -1.41 17.99
C LYS A 167 9.77 -2.82 17.39
N GLY A 168 10.85 -3.49 17.72
CA GLY A 168 11.14 -4.84 17.23
C GLY A 168 11.86 -4.90 15.87
N VAL A 169 11.89 -3.81 15.09
CA VAL A 169 12.60 -3.76 13.82
C VAL A 169 14.11 -3.60 14.05
N SER A 170 14.89 -4.58 13.61
CA SER A 170 16.35 -4.55 13.71
C SER A 170 16.98 -3.86 12.50
N ARG A 171 17.59 -2.68 12.72
CA ARG A 171 18.37 -1.99 11.68
C ARG A 171 19.53 -2.86 11.17
N PHE A 172 20.15 -3.63 12.09
CA PHE A 172 21.22 -4.54 11.71
C PHE A 172 20.73 -5.61 10.72
N ALA A 173 19.60 -6.27 10.97
CA ALA A 173 19.06 -7.33 10.11
C ALA A 173 18.78 -6.80 8.69
N VAL A 174 18.16 -5.61 8.58
CA VAL A 174 17.87 -4.96 7.30
C VAL A 174 19.16 -4.66 6.52
N LEU A 175 20.13 -4.02 7.17
CA LEU A 175 21.40 -3.66 6.53
C LEU A 175 22.23 -4.90 6.18
N TYR A 176 22.22 -5.93 7.02
CA TYR A 176 22.92 -7.20 6.75
C TYR A 176 22.35 -7.91 5.51
N ALA A 177 21.02 -8.03 5.41
CA ALA A 177 20.36 -8.60 4.25
C ALA A 177 20.70 -7.78 2.98
N LEU A 178 20.60 -6.44 3.07
CA LEU A 178 20.96 -5.56 1.96
C LEU A 178 22.42 -5.71 1.53
N ALA A 179 23.38 -5.70 2.46
CA ALA A 179 24.80 -5.86 2.15
C ALA A 179 25.10 -7.18 1.43
N LYS A 180 24.47 -8.27 1.90
CA LYS A 180 24.62 -9.60 1.30
C LYS A 180 24.05 -9.64 -0.11
N GLN A 181 22.83 -9.15 -0.33
CA GLN A 181 22.22 -9.16 -1.65
C GLN A 181 22.85 -8.16 -2.62
N SER A 182 23.21 -6.96 -2.16
CA SER A 182 23.95 -5.98 -2.97
C SER A 182 25.26 -6.54 -3.52
N ARG A 183 25.98 -7.30 -2.70
CA ARG A 183 27.21 -7.97 -3.15
C ARG A 183 26.92 -9.06 -4.19
N ASN A 184 25.86 -9.83 -4.00
CA ASN A 184 25.50 -10.93 -4.92
C ASN A 184 25.05 -10.40 -6.28
N LEU A 185 24.32 -9.30 -6.32
CA LEU A 185 23.76 -8.68 -7.53
C LEU A 185 24.70 -7.69 -8.20
N GLY A 186 25.87 -7.40 -7.62
CA GLY A 186 26.86 -6.49 -8.22
C GLY A 186 26.66 -5.02 -7.87
N ALA A 187 25.84 -4.67 -6.88
CA ALA A 187 25.71 -3.32 -6.34
C ALA A 187 26.83 -3.02 -5.31
N TYR A 188 28.08 -2.95 -5.81
CA TYR A 188 29.24 -2.92 -4.93
C TYR A 188 29.44 -1.59 -4.20
N LYS A 189 29.07 -0.46 -4.81
CA LYS A 189 29.11 0.86 -4.18
C LYS A 189 28.12 0.93 -3.02
N LEU A 190 26.88 0.46 -3.26
CA LEU A 190 25.86 0.36 -2.21
C LEU A 190 26.30 -0.59 -1.10
N ALA A 191 26.84 -1.77 -1.44
CA ALA A 191 27.32 -2.75 -0.47
C ALA A 191 28.38 -2.17 0.49
N ARG A 192 29.33 -1.38 -0.02
CA ARG A 192 30.34 -0.69 0.81
C ARG A 192 29.69 0.28 1.79
N HIS A 193 28.82 1.14 1.26
CA HIS A 193 28.11 2.11 2.09
C HIS A 193 27.31 1.46 3.22
N VAL A 194 26.63 0.36 2.90
CA VAL A 194 25.84 -0.39 3.89
C VAL A 194 26.74 -1.08 4.92
N LEU A 195 27.86 -1.68 4.51
CA LEU A 195 28.83 -2.29 5.42
C LEU A 195 29.45 -1.26 6.37
N GLU A 196 29.75 -0.05 5.89
CA GLU A 196 30.22 1.06 6.73
C GLU A 196 29.17 1.42 7.79
N LYS A 197 27.88 1.50 7.40
CA LYS A 197 26.79 1.73 8.36
C LYS A 197 26.65 0.61 9.40
N ILE A 198 26.84 -0.65 9.01
CA ILE A 198 26.80 -1.80 9.92
C ILE A 198 27.90 -1.70 10.97
N GLN A 199 29.10 -1.23 10.62
CA GLN A 199 30.20 -1.06 11.58
C GLN A 199 29.87 -0.08 12.71
N GLY A 200 28.95 0.87 12.47
CA GLY A 200 28.44 1.79 13.49
C GLY A 200 27.36 1.20 14.41
N LEU A 201 26.96 -0.06 14.18
CA LEU A 201 25.90 -0.73 14.95
C LEU A 201 26.47 -1.84 15.84
N VAL A 202 25.67 -2.28 16.81
CA VAL A 202 25.97 -3.46 17.60
C VAL A 202 25.74 -4.71 16.76
N ILE A 203 26.82 -5.40 16.40
CA ILE A 203 26.78 -6.61 15.57
C ILE A 203 26.60 -7.83 16.48
N PRO A 204 25.53 -8.64 16.28
CA PRO A 204 25.35 -9.88 17.01
C PRO A 204 26.48 -10.87 16.74
N LYS A 205 26.92 -11.60 17.77
CA LYS A 205 28.09 -12.52 17.69
C LYS A 205 27.97 -13.51 16.53
N LYS A 206 26.78 -14.01 16.25
CA LYS A 206 26.44 -14.96 15.16
C LYS A 206 26.87 -14.44 13.77
N PHE A 207 26.87 -13.12 13.54
CA PHE A 207 27.10 -12.51 12.23
C PHE A 207 28.44 -11.80 12.11
N ARG A 208 29.20 -11.66 13.19
CA ARG A 208 30.45 -10.87 13.20
C ARG A 208 31.46 -11.33 12.15
N GLU A 209 31.77 -12.63 12.13
CA GLU A 209 32.74 -13.19 11.17
C GLU A 209 32.27 -12.99 9.72
N ASN A 210 30.97 -13.14 9.44
CA ASN A 210 30.42 -12.94 8.10
C ASN A 210 30.51 -11.47 7.66
N VAL A 211 30.30 -10.51 8.57
CA VAL A 211 30.41 -9.09 8.29
C VAL A 211 31.87 -8.71 8.05
N ASP A 212 32.79 -9.20 8.87
CA ASP A 212 34.22 -8.93 8.72
C ASP A 212 34.74 -9.49 7.39
N LEU A 213 34.38 -10.73 7.05
CA LEU A 213 34.71 -11.34 5.77
C LEU A 213 34.11 -10.57 4.60
N ALA A 214 32.83 -10.19 4.67
CA ALA A 214 32.18 -9.39 3.64
C ALA A 214 32.86 -8.03 3.43
N THR A 215 33.30 -7.38 4.53
CA THR A 215 34.02 -6.11 4.49
C THR A 215 35.39 -6.25 3.83
N LEU A 216 36.07 -7.35 4.03
CA LEU A 216 37.36 -7.63 3.36
C LEU A 216 37.13 -7.93 1.86
N MET A 217 36.17 -8.79 1.54
CA MET A 217 35.91 -9.20 0.15
C MET A 217 35.42 -8.04 -0.73
N ILE A 218 34.64 -7.09 -0.18
CA ILE A 218 34.12 -5.97 -0.97
C ILE A 218 35.23 -4.99 -1.40
N ARG A 219 36.35 -4.93 -0.66
CA ARG A 219 37.50 -4.06 -1.01
C ARG A 219 38.12 -4.47 -2.34
N ALA A 220 38.11 -5.75 -2.68
CA ALA A 220 38.61 -6.29 -3.94
C ALA A 220 37.69 -6.08 -5.13
N LYS A 221 36.46 -5.65 -4.90
CA LYS A 221 35.47 -5.43 -5.97
C LYS A 221 35.55 -4.00 -6.53
N PRO A 222 35.13 -3.75 -7.77
CA PRO A 222 35.12 -2.41 -8.37
C PRO A 222 34.18 -1.45 -7.60
N TYR A 223 34.38 -0.13 -7.79
CA TYR A 223 33.58 0.92 -7.10
C TYR A 223 32.47 1.46 -8.00
N TYR A 224 31.58 0.56 -8.43
CA TYR A 224 30.37 0.93 -9.16
C TYR A 224 29.23 0.00 -8.75
N ASP A 225 28.00 0.37 -9.11
CA ASP A 225 26.80 -0.46 -9.02
C ASP A 225 26.43 -0.91 -10.43
N ASN A 226 25.90 -2.12 -10.58
CA ASN A 226 25.42 -2.62 -11.86
C ASN A 226 24.29 -1.71 -12.37
N GLU A 227 24.39 -1.27 -13.62
CA GLU A 227 23.42 -0.33 -14.24
C GLU A 227 22.00 -0.89 -14.29
N GLU A 228 21.86 -2.20 -14.44
CA GLU A 228 20.56 -2.89 -14.45
C GLU A 228 19.79 -2.76 -13.13
N LEU A 229 20.48 -2.51 -12.02
CA LEU A 229 19.86 -2.34 -10.71
C LEU A 229 19.44 -0.89 -10.44
N LEU A 230 19.94 0.06 -11.23
CA LEU A 230 19.63 1.48 -11.04
C LEU A 230 18.15 1.73 -11.37
N THR A 231 17.51 2.51 -10.53
CA THR A 231 16.08 2.82 -10.68
C THR A 231 15.86 3.97 -11.65
N MET A 232 15.15 3.71 -12.73
CA MET A 232 14.71 4.76 -13.65
C MET A 232 13.39 5.35 -13.17
N CYS A 233 13.28 6.67 -13.24
CA CYS A 233 12.01 7.35 -12.99
C CYS A 233 11.16 7.33 -14.26
N TYR A 234 9.98 6.76 -14.20
CA TYR A 234 9.08 6.68 -15.35
C TYR A 234 8.49 8.04 -15.76
N ARG A 235 8.50 9.06 -14.88
CA ARG A 235 8.02 10.39 -15.21
C ARG A 235 9.03 11.21 -16.03
N CYS A 236 10.29 11.22 -15.62
CA CYS A 236 11.33 12.11 -16.21
C CYS A 236 12.51 11.33 -16.81
N SER A 237 12.42 10.02 -16.91
CA SER A 237 13.44 9.10 -17.46
C SER A 237 14.83 9.23 -16.82
N THR A 238 14.92 9.91 -15.68
CA THR A 238 16.22 10.08 -14.97
C THR A 238 16.54 8.79 -14.20
N THR A 239 17.79 8.33 -14.35
CA THR A 239 18.32 7.22 -13.56
C THR A 239 18.70 7.69 -12.17
N ASN A 240 18.16 7.03 -11.16
CA ASN A 240 18.37 7.37 -9.76
C ASN A 240 19.39 6.44 -9.10
N PRO A 241 20.22 6.93 -8.16
CA PRO A 241 21.15 6.09 -7.42
C PRO A 241 20.37 5.11 -6.52
N LEU A 242 20.98 3.96 -6.25
CA LEU A 242 20.40 2.93 -5.39
C LEU A 242 20.13 3.41 -3.95
N TYR A 243 20.91 4.38 -3.49
CA TYR A 243 20.72 5.02 -2.20
C TYR A 243 20.58 6.54 -2.38
N ASN A 244 19.44 7.04 -1.94
CA ASN A 244 19.11 8.46 -1.95
C ASN A 244 18.91 8.98 -0.51
N PRO A 245 19.94 9.61 0.10
CA PRO A 245 19.84 10.05 1.49
C PRO A 245 18.86 11.21 1.71
N ARG A 246 18.59 12.03 0.69
CA ARG A 246 17.72 13.21 0.78
C ARG A 246 16.29 12.92 0.36
N GLY A 247 16.09 12.23 -0.75
CA GLY A 247 14.78 11.98 -1.35
C GLY A 247 14.08 10.69 -0.87
N GLY A 248 14.81 9.76 -0.23
CA GLY A 248 14.24 8.47 0.15
C GLY A 248 13.71 7.68 -1.06
N ASN A 249 12.43 7.30 -1.01
CA ASN A 249 11.73 6.58 -2.08
C ASN A 249 11.13 7.51 -3.14
N ARG A 250 11.86 8.57 -3.53
CA ARG A 250 11.43 9.55 -4.55
C ARG A 250 12.53 9.78 -5.58
N CYS A 251 12.13 10.22 -6.76
CA CYS A 251 13.08 10.62 -7.80
C CYS A 251 13.87 11.88 -7.39
N ASN A 252 15.18 11.87 -7.60
CA ASN A 252 16.04 13.01 -7.30
C ASN A 252 15.81 14.23 -8.22
N ASN A 253 15.28 13.99 -9.42
CA ASN A 253 15.07 15.06 -10.41
C ASN A 253 13.66 15.67 -10.28
N CYS A 254 12.61 14.87 -10.36
CA CYS A 254 11.24 15.39 -10.40
C CYS A 254 10.45 15.20 -9.10
N GLY A 255 11.04 14.60 -8.06
CA GLY A 255 10.37 14.37 -6.79
C GLY A 255 9.23 13.31 -6.83
N GLN A 256 8.96 12.69 -7.99
CA GLN A 256 7.94 11.65 -8.14
C GLN A 256 8.16 10.54 -7.10
N PRO A 257 7.18 10.22 -6.24
CA PRO A 257 7.26 9.07 -5.35
C PRO A 257 7.22 7.77 -6.16
N PHE A 258 8.10 6.84 -5.82
CA PHE A 258 8.10 5.52 -6.45
C PHE A 258 6.97 4.66 -5.88
N VAL A 259 6.20 4.05 -6.77
CA VAL A 259 5.17 3.07 -6.40
C VAL A 259 5.79 1.69 -6.44
N HIS A 260 5.73 0.97 -5.32
CA HIS A 260 6.32 -0.36 -5.18
C HIS A 260 5.26 -1.46 -5.29
N SER A 261 5.63 -2.58 -5.92
CA SER A 261 4.87 -3.83 -5.81
C SER A 261 4.98 -4.36 -4.39
N PHE A 262 3.85 -4.69 -3.74
CA PHE A 262 3.85 -5.16 -2.35
C PHE A 262 4.18 -6.66 -2.19
N VAL A 263 4.76 -7.30 -3.20
CA VAL A 263 5.35 -8.66 -3.10
C VAL A 263 6.87 -8.58 -3.28
N SER A 264 7.32 -8.11 -4.44
CA SER A 264 8.75 -8.03 -4.79
C SER A 264 9.42 -6.72 -4.36
N PHE A 265 8.65 -5.70 -3.99
CA PHE A 265 9.09 -4.32 -3.73
C PHE A 265 9.85 -3.69 -4.91
N GLU A 266 9.64 -4.20 -6.09
CA GLU A 266 10.08 -3.61 -7.34
C GLU A 266 9.29 -2.33 -7.64
N ILE A 267 9.92 -1.38 -8.33
CA ILE A 267 9.28 -0.13 -8.71
C ILE A 267 8.40 -0.37 -9.93
N LEU A 268 7.11 -0.08 -9.78
CA LEU A 268 6.12 -0.20 -10.83
C LEU A 268 6.17 0.98 -11.81
N PRO A 269 5.86 0.77 -13.10
CA PRO A 269 5.87 1.82 -14.13
C PRO A 269 4.64 2.73 -14.02
N LEU A 270 4.34 3.19 -12.81
CA LEU A 270 3.18 4.00 -12.50
C LEU A 270 3.56 5.46 -12.25
N VAL A 271 2.86 6.37 -12.93
CA VAL A 271 2.98 7.81 -12.70
C VAL A 271 1.68 8.34 -12.12
N GLU A 272 1.78 9.00 -10.98
CA GLU A 272 0.65 9.64 -10.31
C GLU A 272 0.22 10.90 -11.07
N PHE A 273 -1.09 11.07 -11.24
CA PHE A 273 -1.68 12.27 -11.82
C PHE A 273 -2.89 12.71 -11.02
N GLN A 274 -3.26 13.97 -11.15
CA GLN A 274 -4.45 14.56 -10.56
C GLN A 274 -5.40 15.04 -11.64
N LEU A 275 -6.68 14.99 -11.35
CA LEU A 275 -7.71 15.56 -12.22
C LEU A 275 -7.81 17.08 -12.02
N VAL A 276 -8.13 17.80 -13.07
CA VAL A 276 -8.50 19.22 -12.96
C VAL A 276 -9.77 19.32 -12.13
N ASN A 277 -9.67 19.86 -10.91
CA ASN A 277 -10.80 19.99 -10.00
C ASN A 277 -11.69 21.18 -10.36
N ILE A 278 -13.00 20.94 -10.40
CA ILE A 278 -14.03 21.99 -10.36
C ILE A 278 -14.34 22.28 -8.90
N TYR A 279 -13.97 23.44 -8.41
CA TYR A 279 -14.46 23.94 -7.12
C TYR A 279 -15.75 24.71 -7.36
N THR A 280 -16.87 24.24 -6.82
CA THR A 280 -18.11 25.02 -6.73
C THR A 280 -18.14 25.72 -5.37
N LEU A 281 -17.87 27.02 -5.35
CA LEU A 281 -18.18 27.88 -4.18
C LEU A 281 -19.49 28.63 -4.49
N ASP A 282 -20.49 28.48 -3.62
CA ASP A 282 -21.78 29.20 -3.65
C ASP A 282 -22.49 29.20 -5.01
N GLY A 283 -22.51 28.05 -5.71
CA GLY A 283 -23.23 27.91 -6.99
C GLY A 283 -22.54 28.54 -8.21
N SER A 284 -21.36 29.14 -8.05
CA SER A 284 -20.51 29.58 -9.14
C SER A 284 -19.34 28.59 -9.36
N ILE A 285 -19.13 28.22 -10.61
CA ILE A 285 -18.01 27.35 -11.01
C ILE A 285 -16.73 28.19 -10.96
N ILE A 286 -15.94 28.00 -9.90
CA ILE A 286 -14.59 28.58 -9.84
C ILE A 286 -13.63 27.52 -10.32
N VAL A 287 -13.18 27.65 -11.55
CA VAL A 287 -12.06 26.90 -12.09
C VAL A 287 -10.80 27.43 -11.39
N SER A 288 -9.96 26.54 -10.83
CA SER A 288 -8.71 26.96 -10.20
C SER A 288 -7.90 27.83 -11.15
N THR A 289 -7.12 28.79 -10.65
CA THR A 289 -6.32 29.74 -11.44
C THR A 289 -5.40 29.08 -12.47
N TRP A 290 -5.03 27.81 -12.27
CA TRP A 290 -4.27 26.97 -13.20
C TRP A 290 -5.08 26.50 -14.41
N SER A 291 -6.40 26.35 -14.28
CA SER A 291 -7.28 25.93 -15.39
C SER A 291 -7.45 27.02 -16.45
N PHE A 292 -7.28 28.29 -16.08
CA PHE A 292 -7.33 29.42 -17.07
C PHE A 292 -6.21 29.38 -18.13
N LEU A 293 -5.09 28.71 -17.78
CA LEU A 293 -3.95 28.62 -18.70
C LEU A 293 -4.07 27.46 -19.70
N PHE A 294 -4.93 26.45 -19.44
CA PHE A 294 -4.92 25.19 -20.20
C PHE A 294 -6.23 24.84 -20.91
N GLN A 295 -7.27 25.68 -20.92
CA GLN A 295 -8.55 25.43 -21.61
C GLN A 295 -9.18 24.02 -21.33
N ASP A 296 -8.80 23.34 -20.23
CA ASP A 296 -9.29 22.02 -19.89
C ASP A 296 -10.50 22.10 -18.95
N ASP A 297 -11.60 21.44 -19.33
CA ASP A 297 -12.79 21.32 -18.49
C ASP A 297 -12.51 20.44 -17.27
N GLY A 298 -12.81 20.96 -16.08
CA GLY A 298 -12.69 20.20 -14.84
C GLY A 298 -13.60 18.97 -14.81
N ILE A 299 -13.18 17.91 -14.12
CA ILE A 299 -13.88 16.63 -14.04
C ILE A 299 -14.09 16.24 -12.58
N SER A 300 -15.29 15.76 -12.26
CA SER A 300 -15.54 15.11 -10.96
C SER A 300 -15.06 13.66 -10.95
N ASP A 301 -14.71 13.13 -9.74
CA ASP A 301 -14.28 11.73 -9.59
C ASP A 301 -15.30 10.73 -10.16
N LYS A 302 -16.61 11.03 -10.07
CA LYS A 302 -17.67 10.18 -10.62
C LYS A 302 -17.65 10.16 -12.16
N GLU A 303 -17.49 11.32 -12.78
CA GLU A 303 -17.39 11.41 -14.25
C GLU A 303 -16.11 10.77 -14.77
N ALA A 304 -14.99 10.94 -14.05
CA ALA A 304 -13.73 10.31 -14.40
C ALA A 304 -13.87 8.79 -14.42
N MET A 305 -14.52 8.21 -13.39
CA MET A 305 -14.80 6.77 -13.34
C MET A 305 -15.70 6.31 -14.51
N MET A 306 -16.75 7.07 -14.85
CA MET A 306 -17.60 6.74 -15.97
C MET A 306 -16.85 6.80 -17.31
N LEU A 307 -15.94 7.77 -17.49
CA LEU A 307 -15.12 7.86 -18.69
C LEU A 307 -14.15 6.67 -18.82
N ILE A 308 -13.50 6.29 -17.74
CA ILE A 308 -12.60 5.13 -17.70
C ILE A 308 -13.37 3.83 -18.00
N GLU A 309 -14.58 3.66 -17.43
CA GLU A 309 -15.41 2.48 -17.66
C GLU A 309 -16.04 2.46 -19.08
N SER A 310 -16.49 3.60 -19.61
CA SER A 310 -17.12 3.69 -20.94
C SER A 310 -16.14 3.42 -22.07
N SER A 311 -14.86 3.81 -21.93
CA SER A 311 -13.83 3.49 -22.92
C SER A 311 -13.51 1.98 -22.95
N ALA A 312 -13.84 1.23 -21.89
CA ALA A 312 -13.73 -0.23 -21.85
C ALA A 312 -14.81 -0.95 -22.70
N THR A 313 -16.01 -0.36 -22.82
CA THR A 313 -17.15 -0.99 -23.53
C THR A 313 -17.12 -0.77 -25.01
N SER A 314 -16.53 0.34 -25.50
CA SER A 314 -16.50 0.67 -26.93
C SER A 314 -15.57 -0.21 -27.77
N LYS A 315 -14.61 -0.93 -27.19
CA LYS A 315 -13.69 -1.83 -27.91
C LYS A 315 -14.17 -3.29 -28.05
N LYS A 316 -15.25 -3.71 -27.37
CA LYS A 316 -15.79 -5.06 -27.50
C LYS A 316 -16.66 -5.29 -28.75
N SER A 317 -16.95 -4.25 -29.54
CA SER A 317 -17.81 -4.34 -30.72
C SER A 317 -17.11 -4.36 -32.08
N ASN A 318 -15.77 -4.34 -32.14
CA ASN A 318 -15.02 -4.36 -33.40
C ASN A 318 -14.04 -5.54 -33.47
N ASP A 319 -14.56 -6.77 -33.34
CA ASP A 319 -13.88 -7.98 -33.84
C ASP A 319 -14.18 -8.13 -35.36
N GLN A 320 -13.43 -7.38 -36.16
CA GLN A 320 -13.23 -7.75 -37.57
C GLN A 320 -11.76 -8.20 -37.76
N PRO A 321 -11.51 -9.27 -38.57
CA PRO A 321 -10.17 -9.81 -38.73
C PRO A 321 -9.27 -8.78 -39.42
N VAL A 322 -8.17 -8.46 -38.73
CA VAL A 322 -7.10 -7.61 -39.24
C VAL A 322 -6.47 -8.30 -40.44
N LYS A 323 -6.66 -7.72 -41.63
CA LYS A 323 -5.83 -8.01 -42.79
C LYS A 323 -4.42 -7.53 -42.49
N GLU A 324 -3.46 -8.44 -42.68
CA GLU A 324 -2.03 -8.10 -42.74
C GLU A 324 -1.82 -7.10 -43.88
N ASP A 325 -1.62 -5.84 -43.58
CA ASP A 325 -1.10 -4.85 -44.52
C ASP A 325 0.34 -4.50 -44.16
N ILE A 326 1.15 -4.81 -45.14
CA ILE A 326 2.56 -4.59 -45.38
C ILE A 326 2.99 -3.17 -44.90
N LEU A 327 4.14 -3.16 -44.20
CA LEU A 327 5.00 -2.03 -43.90
C LEU A 327 5.01 -0.94 -44.98
N SER A 328 4.31 0.14 -44.74
CA SER A 328 4.63 1.43 -45.36
C SER A 328 5.20 2.32 -44.24
N MET A 329 6.51 2.57 -44.35
CA MET A 329 7.18 3.65 -43.64
C MET A 329 6.68 4.98 -44.19
N ASP A 330 5.57 5.48 -43.67
CA ASP A 330 5.20 6.87 -43.78
C ASP A 330 5.17 7.48 -42.38
N GLU A 331 6.22 8.23 -42.09
CA GLU A 331 6.30 9.20 -41.04
C GLU A 331 5.12 10.18 -41.25
N GLU A 332 4.20 10.25 -40.34
CA GLU A 332 3.23 11.32 -40.05
C GLU A 332 1.88 10.73 -39.60
N SER A 333 1.85 10.07 -38.45
CA SER A 333 0.72 10.17 -37.55
C SER A 333 1.19 9.83 -36.13
N SER A 334 2.02 10.70 -35.58
CA SER A 334 2.17 10.76 -34.12
C SER A 334 0.83 11.24 -33.57
N SER A 335 -0.06 10.32 -33.23
CA SER A 335 -1.16 10.60 -32.32
C SER A 335 -0.51 11.14 -31.05
N SER A 336 -0.42 12.46 -30.94
CA SER A 336 0.25 13.13 -29.83
C SER A 336 -0.48 12.74 -28.55
N ASP A 337 0.09 11.82 -27.78
CA ASP A 337 -0.43 11.47 -26.46
C ASP A 337 -0.39 12.74 -25.58
N PRO A 338 -1.55 13.35 -25.23
CA PRO A 338 -1.58 14.60 -24.48
C PRO A 338 -0.96 14.44 -23.09
N PHE A 339 -1.01 13.25 -22.53
CA PHE A 339 -0.38 12.94 -21.25
C PHE A 339 1.14 12.88 -21.39
N GLY A 340 1.65 12.22 -22.43
CA GLY A 340 3.08 12.17 -22.74
C GLY A 340 3.67 13.57 -22.94
N GLN A 341 2.97 14.46 -23.64
CA GLN A 341 3.40 15.86 -23.80
C GLN A 341 3.48 16.59 -22.45
N LYS A 342 2.50 16.40 -21.56
CA LYS A 342 2.53 16.99 -20.21
C LYS A 342 3.65 16.40 -19.32
N LEU A 343 4.06 15.16 -19.53
CA LEU A 343 5.23 14.59 -18.86
C LEU A 343 6.53 15.28 -19.27
N PHE A 344 6.69 15.58 -20.57
CA PHE A 344 7.90 16.22 -21.09
C PHE A 344 7.94 17.74 -20.84
N SER A 345 6.80 18.40 -20.64
CA SER A 345 6.72 19.82 -20.34
C SER A 345 7.06 20.19 -18.90
N PHE A 346 7.52 19.22 -18.11
CA PHE A 346 7.91 19.41 -16.72
C PHE A 346 9.07 20.42 -16.60
N GLN A 347 8.81 21.55 -15.95
CA GLN A 347 9.83 22.50 -15.47
C GLN A 347 9.96 22.32 -13.95
N GLN A 348 11.18 22.06 -13.51
CA GLN A 348 11.46 21.90 -12.08
C GLN A 348 11.57 23.30 -11.44
N ASP A 349 10.47 23.79 -10.91
CA ASP A 349 10.47 24.98 -10.04
C ASP A 349 10.40 24.56 -8.57
N GLY A 350 11.58 24.25 -8.01
CA GLY A 350 11.73 23.99 -6.58
C GLY A 350 11.71 22.52 -6.15
N ASP A 351 11.80 22.31 -4.82
CA ASP A 351 11.89 20.99 -4.17
C ASP A 351 10.51 20.30 -3.97
N ILE A 352 9.43 20.90 -4.45
CA ILE A 352 8.06 20.43 -4.22
C ILE A 352 7.62 19.57 -5.41
N PHE A 353 7.20 18.34 -5.12
CA PHE A 353 6.58 17.47 -6.11
C PHE A 353 5.19 17.99 -6.51
N GLU A 354 5.03 18.26 -7.80
CA GLU A 354 3.72 18.57 -8.40
C GLU A 354 3.27 17.40 -9.28
N PRO A 355 2.12 16.78 -8.99
CA PRO A 355 1.58 15.72 -9.83
C PRO A 355 1.15 16.27 -11.20
N VAL A 356 1.14 15.40 -12.20
CA VAL A 356 0.66 15.77 -13.55
C VAL A 356 -0.83 16.06 -13.50
N VAL A 357 -1.27 17.22 -13.98
CA VAL A 357 -2.69 17.58 -14.01
C VAL A 357 -3.31 17.17 -15.33
N VAL A 358 -4.40 16.39 -15.28
CA VAL A 358 -5.06 15.79 -16.45
C VAL A 358 -6.49 16.29 -16.55
N GLY A 359 -6.86 16.79 -17.74
CA GLY A 359 -8.23 17.21 -18.08
C GLY A 359 -9.02 16.09 -18.75
N ARG A 360 -10.30 16.38 -19.09
CA ARG A 360 -11.23 15.43 -19.70
C ARG A 360 -10.71 14.87 -21.04
N SER A 361 -10.16 15.73 -21.90
CA SER A 361 -9.66 15.35 -23.21
C SER A 361 -8.52 14.33 -23.11
N ALA A 362 -7.57 14.58 -22.24
CA ALA A 362 -6.43 13.69 -22.00
C ALA A 362 -6.85 12.37 -21.31
N LEU A 363 -7.83 12.41 -20.41
CA LEU A 363 -8.34 11.19 -19.76
C LEU A 363 -9.09 10.29 -20.78
N ALA A 364 -9.86 10.88 -21.69
CA ALA A 364 -10.60 10.14 -22.71
C ALA A 364 -9.69 9.43 -23.74
N THR A 365 -8.46 9.89 -23.93
CA THR A 365 -7.47 9.26 -24.82
C THR A 365 -6.76 8.07 -24.19
N MET A 366 -6.78 7.94 -22.86
CA MET A 366 -6.12 6.85 -22.13
C MET A 366 -6.87 5.53 -22.30
N GLN A 367 -6.14 4.43 -22.36
CA GLN A 367 -6.77 3.11 -22.37
C GLN A 367 -7.21 2.72 -20.95
N PRO A 368 -8.37 2.05 -20.78
CA PRO A 368 -8.88 1.68 -19.45
C PRO A 368 -7.94 0.78 -18.65
N GLY A 369 -7.19 -0.09 -19.32
CA GLY A 369 -6.20 -0.97 -18.70
C GLY A 369 -4.93 -0.25 -18.22
N GLU A 370 -4.68 0.97 -18.70
CA GLU A 370 -3.52 1.78 -18.30
C GLU A 370 -3.78 2.62 -17.05
N VAL A 371 -5.05 2.88 -16.72
CA VAL A 371 -5.43 3.74 -15.60
C VAL A 371 -5.81 2.91 -14.38
N ILE A 372 -5.09 3.12 -13.29
CA ILE A 372 -5.35 2.47 -12.01
C ILE A 372 -5.83 3.53 -11.01
N VAL A 373 -6.98 3.30 -10.39
CA VAL A 373 -7.59 4.24 -9.43
C VAL A 373 -7.58 3.63 -8.04
N ALA A 374 -6.87 4.24 -7.11
CA ALA A 374 -6.94 3.91 -5.69
C ALA A 374 -8.07 4.71 -5.05
N LYS A 375 -9.15 4.00 -4.72
CA LYS A 375 -10.36 4.58 -4.12
C LYS A 375 -10.19 4.63 -2.60
N TRP A 376 -10.11 5.84 -2.06
CA TRP A 376 -10.08 6.06 -0.63
C TRP A 376 -11.41 6.60 -0.13
N ASN A 377 -11.77 6.26 1.10
CA ASN A 377 -12.93 6.86 1.75
C ASN A 377 -12.65 8.33 2.07
N LYS A 378 -13.69 9.18 2.00
CA LYS A 378 -13.57 10.55 2.51
C LYS A 378 -13.07 10.54 3.97
N PRO A 379 -12.20 11.46 4.38
CA PRO A 379 -11.83 12.72 3.70
C PRO A 379 -10.72 12.61 2.66
N LEU A 380 -10.13 11.43 2.45
CA LEU A 380 -9.07 11.25 1.47
C LEU A 380 -9.60 11.34 0.04
N ARG A 381 -8.75 11.85 -0.87
CA ARG A 381 -9.06 11.93 -2.29
C ARG A 381 -8.66 10.64 -2.99
N TYR A 382 -9.29 10.37 -4.14
CA TYR A 382 -8.86 9.31 -5.03
C TYR A 382 -7.47 9.63 -5.58
N GLN A 383 -6.66 8.60 -5.72
CA GLN A 383 -5.35 8.67 -6.35
C GLN A 383 -5.42 7.96 -7.70
N TYR A 384 -4.95 8.65 -8.73
CA TYR A 384 -4.96 8.18 -10.10
C TYR A 384 -3.54 7.89 -10.54
N PHE A 385 -3.34 6.74 -11.16
CA PHE A 385 -2.05 6.32 -11.69
C PHE A 385 -2.20 5.88 -13.14
N ARG A 386 -1.24 6.27 -14.00
CA ARG A 386 -1.14 5.73 -15.34
C ARG A 386 0.03 4.77 -15.42
N ASN A 387 -0.21 3.58 -15.96
CA ASN A 387 0.82 2.61 -16.32
C ASN A 387 1.43 3.03 -17.66
N LEU A 388 2.73 3.32 -17.68
CA LEU A 388 3.45 3.74 -18.88
C LEU A 388 4.03 2.59 -19.68
N LEU A 389 4.05 1.37 -19.12
CA LEU A 389 4.50 0.15 -19.79
C LEU A 389 3.33 -0.85 -19.86
N PRO A 390 2.56 -0.87 -20.94
CA PRO A 390 1.41 -1.76 -21.10
C PRO A 390 1.76 -3.24 -20.99
N ASP A 391 2.99 -3.61 -21.35
CA ASP A 391 3.50 -4.99 -21.28
C ASP A 391 3.67 -5.47 -19.83
N MET A 392 3.83 -4.56 -18.88
CA MET A 392 3.91 -4.88 -17.46
C MET A 392 2.52 -4.70 -16.82
N SER A 393 1.81 -5.79 -16.67
CA SER A 393 0.48 -5.75 -16.03
C SER A 393 0.59 -5.49 -14.53
N VAL A 394 -0.19 -4.52 -14.06
CA VAL A 394 -0.25 -4.14 -12.64
C VAL A 394 -1.67 -4.32 -12.13
N THR A 395 -1.81 -5.06 -11.03
CA THR A 395 -3.09 -5.29 -10.35
C THR A 395 -3.13 -4.60 -9.01
N LYS A 396 -4.27 -4.03 -8.69
CA LYS A 396 -4.55 -3.39 -7.40
C LYS A 396 -5.48 -4.27 -6.57
N CYS A 397 -5.21 -4.43 -5.28
CA CYS A 397 -6.16 -5.00 -4.34
C CYS A 397 -7.27 -3.99 -4.02
N GLU A 398 -8.55 -4.36 -4.24
CA GLU A 398 -9.69 -3.47 -4.03
C GLU A 398 -9.90 -3.07 -2.56
N THR A 399 -9.46 -3.92 -1.62
CA THR A 399 -9.64 -3.67 -0.17
C THR A 399 -8.59 -2.75 0.42
N CYS A 400 -7.30 -2.94 0.07
CA CYS A 400 -6.20 -2.20 0.70
C CYS A 400 -5.55 -1.17 -0.23
N ASN A 401 -5.97 -1.07 -1.48
CA ASN A 401 -5.40 -0.20 -2.51
C ASN A 401 -3.89 -0.39 -2.77
N LYS A 402 -3.31 -1.53 -2.34
CA LYS A 402 -1.91 -1.85 -2.63
C LYS A 402 -1.77 -2.36 -4.06
N MET A 403 -0.66 -1.99 -4.70
CA MET A 403 -0.32 -2.32 -6.08
C MET A 403 0.62 -3.53 -6.11
N PHE A 404 0.48 -4.35 -7.14
CA PHE A 404 1.25 -5.58 -7.32
C PHE A 404 1.54 -5.80 -8.81
N HIS A 405 2.64 -6.46 -9.13
CA HIS A 405 2.74 -7.15 -10.41
C HIS A 405 1.65 -8.23 -10.48
N THR A 406 0.93 -8.31 -11.58
CA THR A 406 -0.22 -9.21 -11.70
C THR A 406 0.17 -10.66 -11.47
N ASP A 407 1.27 -11.10 -12.08
CA ASP A 407 1.74 -12.48 -11.97
C ASP A 407 2.10 -12.85 -10.53
N ASP A 408 2.82 -11.96 -9.83
CA ASP A 408 3.18 -12.15 -8.42
C ASP A 408 1.94 -12.21 -7.52
N TYR A 409 0.96 -11.35 -7.80
CA TYR A 409 -0.27 -11.27 -7.02
C TYR A 409 -1.12 -12.52 -7.21
N GLU A 410 -1.31 -12.97 -8.46
CA GLU A 410 -2.04 -14.19 -8.77
C GLU A 410 -1.37 -15.43 -8.15
N LEU A 411 -0.03 -15.52 -8.21
CA LEU A 411 0.71 -16.58 -7.56
C LEU A 411 0.49 -16.59 -6.04
N GLN A 412 0.51 -15.42 -5.38
CA GLN A 412 0.25 -15.31 -3.94
C GLN A 412 -1.22 -15.66 -3.60
N LEU A 413 -2.17 -15.26 -4.45
CA LEU A 413 -3.58 -15.62 -4.27
C LEU A 413 -3.79 -17.14 -4.41
N LEU A 414 -3.12 -17.79 -5.37
CA LEU A 414 -3.18 -19.25 -5.52
C LEU A 414 -2.58 -19.98 -4.33
N GLN A 415 -1.48 -19.47 -3.76
CA GLN A 415 -0.80 -20.10 -2.63
C GLN A 415 -1.52 -19.89 -1.29
N LYS A 416 -2.04 -18.69 -1.04
CA LYS A 416 -2.59 -18.29 0.26
C LYS A 416 -4.12 -18.20 0.29
N GLY A 417 -4.78 -18.10 -0.86
CA GLY A 417 -6.23 -17.90 -0.96
C GLY A 417 -6.71 -16.48 -0.64
N HIS A 418 -5.81 -15.57 -0.31
CA HIS A 418 -6.14 -14.20 0.10
C HIS A 418 -5.03 -13.21 -0.26
N CYS A 419 -5.36 -11.91 -0.23
CA CYS A 419 -4.38 -10.85 -0.43
C CYS A 419 -3.24 -10.96 0.59
N PRO A 420 -1.96 -10.89 0.16
CA PRO A 420 -0.82 -11.05 1.05
C PRO A 420 -0.70 -9.97 2.12
N PHE A 421 -1.26 -8.77 1.90
CA PHE A 421 -1.17 -7.66 2.83
C PHE A 421 -2.41 -7.54 3.74
N CYS A 422 -3.61 -7.45 3.16
CA CYS A 422 -4.84 -7.18 3.94
C CYS A 422 -5.66 -8.44 4.26
N ARG A 423 -5.22 -9.60 3.82
CA ARG A 423 -5.89 -10.89 4.03
C ARG A 423 -7.33 -10.95 3.49
N ALA A 424 -7.71 -10.02 2.61
CA ALA A 424 -9.01 -10.09 1.95
C ALA A 424 -9.08 -11.35 1.07
N PRO A 425 -10.18 -12.11 1.09
CA PRO A 425 -10.32 -13.33 0.31
C PRO A 425 -10.21 -13.02 -1.19
N ALA A 426 -9.63 -13.96 -1.94
CA ALA A 426 -9.55 -13.85 -3.38
C ALA A 426 -10.95 -13.97 -3.97
N HIS A 427 -11.50 -12.88 -4.48
CA HIS A 427 -12.62 -12.96 -5.39
C HIS A 427 -12.06 -13.36 -6.76
N PHE A 428 -11.97 -14.67 -7.01
CA PHE A 428 -11.80 -15.15 -8.37
C PHE A 428 -13.05 -14.74 -9.12
N ALA A 429 -12.99 -13.66 -9.86
CA ALA A 429 -14.03 -13.30 -10.80
C ALA A 429 -14.14 -14.49 -11.77
N ASN A 430 -15.14 -15.34 -11.55
CA ASN A 430 -15.56 -16.32 -12.54
C ASN A 430 -15.81 -15.53 -13.82
N ARG A 431 -14.88 -15.62 -14.77
CA ARG A 431 -15.04 -15.07 -16.13
C ARG A 431 -16.21 -15.71 -16.90
N GLU A 432 -16.91 -16.63 -16.28
CA GLU A 432 -18.12 -17.26 -16.83
C GLU A 432 -19.24 -17.17 -15.78
N ASN A 433 -20.29 -16.44 -16.19
CA ASN A 433 -21.58 -16.26 -15.53
C ASN A 433 -21.74 -15.15 -14.48
N ASN A 434 -22.22 -14.01 -15.00
CA ASN A 434 -23.05 -13.04 -14.31
C ASN A 434 -24.20 -13.72 -13.54
N LYS A 435 -24.00 -14.02 -12.26
CA LYS A 435 -25.06 -14.08 -11.24
C LYS A 435 -24.39 -13.99 -9.87
N ILE A 436 -24.51 -12.83 -9.26
CA ILE A 436 -24.20 -12.59 -7.86
C ILE A 436 -25.33 -13.25 -7.03
N PRO A 437 -25.02 -14.16 -6.13
CA PRO A 437 -25.85 -14.38 -4.96
C PRO A 437 -25.23 -13.59 -3.80
N LEU A 438 -25.87 -12.47 -3.47
CA LEU A 438 -25.82 -11.91 -2.14
C LEU A 438 -26.66 -12.83 -1.24
N GLU A 439 -26.00 -13.76 -0.59
CA GLU A 439 -26.56 -14.42 0.59
C GLU A 439 -25.48 -14.48 1.65
N PHE A 440 -25.55 -13.50 2.56
CA PHE A 440 -25.01 -13.65 3.89
C PHE A 440 -26.04 -14.51 4.65
N ASN A 441 -25.78 -15.79 4.74
CA ASN A 441 -26.42 -16.66 5.70
C ASN A 441 -25.39 -17.05 6.76
N ASP A 442 -25.78 -16.74 8.02
CA ASP A 442 -25.40 -17.23 9.35
C ASP A 442 -23.95 -17.01 9.83
#